data_3ceff980fe8b10d26f138910e8929fba
#
_entry.id   3ceff980fe8b10d26f138910e8929fba
#
_cell.length_a   1.000
_cell.length_b   1.000
_cell.length_c   1.000
_cell.angle_alpha   90.00
_cell.angle_beta   90.00
_cell.angle_gamma   90.00
#
_symmetry.space_group_name_H-M   'P 1'
#
loop_
_entity.id
_entity.type
_entity.pdbx_description
1 polymer ?
#
loop_
_entity_poly.entity_id
_entity_poly.type
_entity_poly.pdbx_seq_one_letter_code
_entity_poly.pdbx_strand_id
1 'polypeptide(L)'
;MKSDVSPSRRAWNVIMTALVWAAAVLVIALTVGVIGLVLMRGIPHISWEFLSTTASVLKGTDGILPAILNTLYVILLTLLIVLPLGVGAAVYLTEYASNRKLIEVIEFTNETLAGIPSIIYGLVGMLVFAQTMGFKTCLLSGSLTLVVMNLPTIIRTTQESLKTVPQGYREGALGLGAGKWHIIRTIVLPCSIDGIVTGCILAVGRIVGESAALLFTAGAAEVIAGSIAKAYASNGATLSVLLYLRAFEDGDFASAWGIGAVLLVLVLLIDLAARLAKTKLKQKQ
;
A
#
# COMPACT_ATOMS: atom_id res chain seq x y z
N MET A 1 -31.73 -10.16 35.55
CA MET A 1 -30.72 -10.59 36.53
C MET A 1 -29.54 -9.61 36.45
N LYS A 2 -29.43 -8.65 37.39
CA LYS A 2 -28.22 -7.84 37.56
C LYS A 2 -27.18 -8.74 38.24
N SER A 3 -26.15 -9.16 37.50
CA SER A 3 -25.05 -9.89 38.11
C SER A 3 -24.33 -8.98 39.08
N ASP A 4 -24.37 -9.30 40.38
CA ASP A 4 -23.60 -8.66 41.43
C ASP A 4 -22.11 -8.96 41.19
N VAL A 5 -21.48 -8.06 40.39
CA VAL A 5 -20.02 -8.09 40.20
C VAL A 5 -19.39 -7.56 41.47
N SER A 6 -18.52 -8.35 42.11
CA SER A 6 -17.80 -7.96 43.32
C SER A 6 -17.13 -6.59 43.17
N PRO A 7 -17.04 -5.77 44.24
CA PRO A 7 -16.41 -4.43 44.18
C PRO A 7 -14.99 -4.43 43.59
N SER A 8 -14.23 -5.47 43.90
CA SER A 8 -12.86 -5.67 43.34
C SER A 8 -12.85 -5.85 41.84
N ARG A 9 -13.78 -6.63 41.28
CA ARG A 9 -13.89 -6.79 39.80
C ARG A 9 -14.36 -5.52 39.12
N ARG A 10 -15.20 -4.72 39.80
CA ARG A 10 -15.67 -3.43 39.29
C ARG A 10 -14.50 -2.41 39.23
N ALA A 11 -13.70 -2.35 40.30
CA ALA A 11 -12.50 -1.51 40.33
C ALA A 11 -11.48 -1.93 39.26
N TRP A 12 -11.24 -3.24 39.09
CA TRP A 12 -10.37 -3.77 38.06
C TRP A 12 -10.83 -3.40 36.65
N ASN A 13 -12.14 -3.54 36.35
CA ASN A 13 -12.69 -3.17 35.06
C ASN A 13 -12.52 -1.65 34.78
N VAL A 14 -12.74 -0.80 35.79
CA VAL A 14 -12.55 0.65 35.64
C VAL A 14 -11.08 0.98 35.33
N ILE A 15 -10.13 0.36 36.05
CA ILE A 15 -8.70 0.57 35.82
C ILE A 15 -8.32 0.12 34.42
N MET A 16 -8.74 -1.09 34.01
CA MET A 16 -8.43 -1.61 32.66
C MET A 16 -9.04 -0.75 31.56
N THR A 17 -10.29 -0.32 31.73
CA THR A 17 -10.93 0.59 30.78
C THR A 17 -10.21 1.95 30.70
N ALA A 18 -9.79 2.51 31.84
CA ALA A 18 -9.03 3.75 31.86
C ALA A 18 -7.66 3.61 31.16
N LEU A 19 -6.95 2.48 31.36
CA LEU A 19 -5.69 2.18 30.67
C LEU A 19 -5.88 2.05 29.15
N VAL A 20 -6.94 1.39 28.69
CA VAL A 20 -7.25 1.26 27.26
C VAL A 20 -7.54 2.63 26.64
N TRP A 21 -8.35 3.48 27.33
CA TRP A 21 -8.60 4.84 26.87
C TRP A 21 -7.34 5.69 26.86
N ALA A 22 -6.50 5.61 27.91
CA ALA A 22 -5.24 6.33 27.96
C ALA A 22 -4.31 5.93 26.81
N ALA A 23 -4.18 4.63 26.52
CA ALA A 23 -3.42 4.13 25.38
C ALA A 23 -3.98 4.63 24.03
N ALA A 24 -5.30 4.60 23.87
CA ALA A 24 -5.96 5.10 22.65
C ALA A 24 -5.71 6.61 22.44
N VAL A 25 -5.87 7.41 23.49
CA VAL A 25 -5.61 8.87 23.45
C VAL A 25 -4.15 9.12 23.13
N LEU A 26 -3.21 8.39 23.75
CA LEU A 26 -1.78 8.53 23.48
C LEU A 26 -1.45 8.26 22.00
N VAL A 27 -1.95 7.17 21.43
CA VAL A 27 -1.71 6.82 20.02
C VAL A 27 -2.29 7.89 19.09
N ILE A 28 -3.51 8.37 19.37
CA ILE A 28 -4.14 9.43 18.58
C ILE A 28 -3.32 10.73 18.68
N ALA A 29 -2.92 11.11 19.89
CA ALA A 29 -2.14 12.34 20.13
C ALA A 29 -0.77 12.28 19.41
N LEU A 30 -0.08 11.13 19.46
CA LEU A 30 1.19 10.94 18.73
C LEU A 30 0.98 11.03 17.22
N THR A 31 -0.04 10.34 16.68
CA THR A 31 -0.33 10.36 15.26
C THR A 31 -0.67 11.76 14.77
N VAL A 32 -1.59 12.45 15.44
CA VAL A 32 -1.98 13.83 15.10
C VAL A 32 -0.80 14.79 15.28
N GLY A 33 -0.01 14.59 16.34
CA GLY A 33 1.18 15.40 16.62
C GLY A 33 2.24 15.27 15.51
N VAL A 34 2.54 14.06 15.06
CA VAL A 34 3.50 13.83 13.97
C VAL A 34 2.97 14.40 12.64
N ILE A 35 1.71 14.16 12.29
CA ILE A 35 1.08 14.74 11.10
C ILE A 35 1.11 16.27 11.17
N GLY A 36 0.72 16.84 12.30
CA GLY A 36 0.74 18.28 12.53
C GLY A 36 2.14 18.87 12.39
N LEU A 37 3.14 18.24 12.97
CA LEU A 37 4.54 18.67 12.88
C LEU A 37 5.04 18.66 11.44
N VAL A 38 4.77 17.58 10.68
CA VAL A 38 5.17 17.47 9.27
C VAL A 38 4.52 18.56 8.44
N LEU A 39 3.23 18.81 8.62
CA LEU A 39 2.52 19.86 7.90
C LEU A 39 3.00 21.27 8.31
N MET A 40 3.14 21.55 9.60
CA MET A 40 3.60 22.87 10.09
C MET A 40 5.01 23.21 9.58
N ARG A 41 5.91 22.23 9.54
CA ARG A 41 7.28 22.46 9.04
C ARG A 41 7.39 22.33 7.52
N GLY A 42 6.58 21.53 6.88
CA GLY A 42 6.68 21.28 5.45
C GLY A 42 5.96 22.31 4.58
N ILE A 43 4.75 22.78 4.96
CA ILE A 43 3.97 23.74 4.17
C ILE A 43 4.74 25.01 3.80
N PRO A 44 5.53 25.64 4.69
CA PRO A 44 6.29 26.84 4.34
C PRO A 44 7.31 26.66 3.21
N HIS A 45 7.76 25.42 2.94
CA HIS A 45 8.72 25.10 1.91
C HIS A 45 8.07 24.69 0.58
N ILE A 46 6.73 24.56 0.53
CA ILE A 46 6.00 24.20 -0.67
C ILE A 46 5.68 25.47 -1.46
N SER A 47 6.33 25.62 -2.62
CA SER A 47 6.00 26.64 -3.61
C SER A 47 5.46 25.97 -4.88
N TRP A 48 4.85 26.76 -5.76
CA TRP A 48 4.46 26.24 -7.09
C TRP A 48 5.67 25.79 -7.90
N GLU A 49 6.78 26.50 -7.79
CA GLU A 49 8.04 26.13 -8.42
C GLU A 49 8.56 24.78 -7.91
N PHE A 50 8.55 24.56 -6.58
CA PHE A 50 8.91 23.29 -5.95
C PHE A 50 8.10 22.11 -6.49
N LEU A 51 6.80 22.28 -6.71
CA LEU A 51 5.92 21.21 -7.21
C LEU A 51 6.01 20.97 -8.71
N SER A 52 6.30 22.01 -9.52
CA SER A 52 6.14 21.97 -10.97
C SER A 52 7.45 21.92 -11.75
N THR A 53 8.59 22.03 -11.08
CA THR A 53 9.92 22.04 -11.75
C THR A 53 10.70 20.75 -11.46
N THR A 54 11.82 20.62 -12.16
CA THR A 54 12.87 19.61 -11.90
C THR A 54 13.99 20.24 -11.10
N ALA A 55 14.64 19.46 -10.24
CA ALA A 55 15.87 19.91 -9.60
C ALA A 55 16.95 20.23 -10.65
N SER A 56 17.54 21.40 -10.57
CA SER A 56 18.60 21.84 -11.49
C SER A 56 19.57 22.79 -10.79
N VAL A 57 20.81 22.34 -10.64
CA VAL A 57 21.89 23.17 -10.07
C VAL A 57 22.14 24.41 -10.95
N LEU A 58 22.04 24.30 -12.27
CA LEU A 58 22.27 25.42 -13.20
C LEU A 58 21.19 26.50 -13.10
N LYS A 59 19.95 26.11 -12.76
CA LYS A 59 18.81 27.05 -12.63
C LYS A 59 18.53 27.44 -11.18
N GLY A 60 19.21 26.81 -10.22
CA GLY A 60 18.93 27.02 -8.79
C GLY A 60 17.54 26.58 -8.38
N THR A 61 16.94 25.59 -9.05
CA THR A 61 15.61 25.08 -8.77
C THR A 61 15.68 23.75 -8.03
N ASP A 62 14.88 23.59 -6.96
CA ASP A 62 14.79 22.36 -6.16
C ASP A 62 13.44 21.64 -6.36
N GLY A 63 13.00 21.53 -7.62
CA GLY A 63 11.69 20.97 -7.94
C GLY A 63 11.61 19.46 -7.77
N ILE A 64 10.44 18.96 -7.35
CA ILE A 64 10.16 17.55 -7.05
C ILE A 64 9.20 16.88 -8.05
N LEU A 65 8.86 17.56 -9.16
CA LEU A 65 7.92 17.05 -10.16
C LEU A 65 8.27 15.63 -10.67
N PRO A 66 9.55 15.30 -10.98
CA PRO A 66 9.92 13.95 -11.41
C PRO A 66 9.56 12.89 -10.37
N ALA A 67 9.83 13.17 -9.09
CA ALA A 67 9.54 12.23 -7.99
C ALA A 67 8.03 12.02 -7.78
N ILE A 68 7.21 13.06 -7.95
CA ILE A 68 5.75 12.94 -7.93
C ILE A 68 5.28 12.01 -9.04
N LEU A 69 5.72 12.25 -10.29
CA LEU A 69 5.33 11.43 -11.45
C LEU A 69 5.81 9.98 -11.30
N ASN A 70 7.06 9.77 -10.88
CA ASN A 70 7.62 8.44 -10.65
C ASN A 70 6.84 7.68 -9.58
N THR A 71 6.44 8.35 -8.49
CA THR A 71 5.59 7.75 -7.45
C THR A 71 4.27 7.27 -8.03
N LEU A 72 3.60 8.11 -8.83
CA LEU A 72 2.33 7.73 -9.47
C LEU A 72 2.51 6.58 -10.46
N TYR A 73 3.57 6.57 -11.25
CA TYR A 73 3.87 5.48 -12.17
C TYR A 73 4.12 4.16 -11.44
N VAL A 74 4.91 4.17 -10.36
CA VAL A 74 5.17 2.98 -9.54
C VAL A 74 3.89 2.45 -8.91
N ILE A 75 3.04 3.32 -8.33
CA ILE A 75 1.75 2.93 -7.76
C ILE A 75 0.89 2.25 -8.83
N LEU A 76 0.73 2.91 -9.97
CA LEU A 76 -0.16 2.46 -11.03
C LEU A 76 0.25 1.11 -11.60
N LEU A 77 1.53 0.93 -11.92
CA LEU A 77 2.03 -0.34 -12.46
C LEU A 77 1.97 -1.46 -11.42
N THR A 78 2.37 -1.17 -10.17
CA THR A 78 2.30 -2.17 -9.09
C THR A 78 0.87 -2.64 -8.88
N LEU A 79 -0.10 -1.74 -8.77
CA LEU A 79 -1.50 -2.09 -8.58
C LEU A 79 -2.08 -2.83 -9.79
N LEU A 80 -1.74 -2.41 -11.01
CA LEU A 80 -2.20 -3.05 -12.24
C LEU A 80 -1.81 -4.54 -12.30
N ILE A 81 -0.68 -4.90 -11.71
CA ILE A 81 -0.17 -6.28 -11.70
C ILE A 81 -0.63 -7.02 -10.44
N VAL A 82 -0.45 -6.41 -9.25
CA VAL A 82 -0.69 -7.12 -7.99
C VAL A 82 -2.17 -7.41 -7.72
N LEU A 83 -3.08 -6.54 -8.17
CA LEU A 83 -4.52 -6.74 -7.95
C LEU A 83 -5.06 -7.97 -8.68
N PRO A 84 -4.91 -8.12 -10.02
CA PRO A 84 -5.42 -9.30 -10.69
C PRO A 84 -4.74 -10.59 -10.21
N LEU A 85 -3.44 -10.56 -9.93
CA LEU A 85 -2.72 -11.73 -9.42
C LEU A 85 -3.15 -12.09 -8.00
N GLY A 86 -3.20 -11.11 -7.08
CA GLY A 86 -3.54 -11.35 -5.68
C GLY A 86 -5.01 -11.73 -5.48
N VAL A 87 -5.94 -11.03 -6.16
CA VAL A 87 -7.36 -11.38 -6.12
C VAL A 87 -7.60 -12.74 -6.76
N GLY A 88 -6.97 -13.02 -7.91
CA GLY A 88 -7.07 -14.33 -8.57
C GLY A 88 -6.54 -15.46 -7.69
N ALA A 89 -5.38 -15.28 -7.04
CA ALA A 89 -4.83 -16.25 -6.10
C ALA A 89 -5.75 -16.47 -4.90
N ALA A 90 -6.29 -15.40 -4.31
CA ALA A 90 -7.22 -15.49 -3.19
C ALA A 90 -8.50 -16.23 -3.54
N VAL A 91 -9.08 -15.94 -4.71
CA VAL A 91 -10.25 -16.66 -5.23
C VAL A 91 -9.93 -18.15 -5.44
N TYR A 92 -8.78 -18.47 -6.02
CA TYR A 92 -8.37 -19.86 -6.21
C TYR A 92 -8.24 -20.58 -4.86
N LEU A 93 -7.55 -20.00 -3.89
CA LEU A 93 -7.31 -20.60 -2.59
C LEU A 93 -8.60 -20.75 -1.75
N THR A 94 -9.55 -19.82 -1.89
CA THR A 94 -10.78 -19.84 -1.09
C THR A 94 -11.89 -20.68 -1.72
N GLU A 95 -12.01 -20.63 -3.05
CA GLU A 95 -13.17 -21.23 -3.75
C GLU A 95 -12.84 -22.52 -4.51
N TYR A 96 -11.62 -22.69 -5.01
CA TYR A 96 -11.26 -23.83 -5.87
C TYR A 96 -10.35 -24.84 -5.20
N ALA A 97 -9.42 -24.42 -4.38
CA ALA A 97 -8.41 -25.30 -3.82
C ALA A 97 -9.04 -26.32 -2.85
N SER A 98 -8.87 -27.61 -3.17
CA SER A 98 -9.37 -28.73 -2.35
C SER A 98 -8.25 -29.41 -1.55
N ASN A 99 -7.00 -29.23 -1.98
CA ASN A 99 -5.86 -29.85 -1.31
C ASN A 99 -5.42 -29.00 -0.12
N ARG A 100 -5.81 -29.43 1.09
CA ARG A 100 -5.53 -28.72 2.35
C ARG A 100 -4.03 -28.50 2.59
N LYS A 101 -3.18 -29.45 2.25
CA LYS A 101 -1.73 -29.33 2.39
C LYS A 101 -1.15 -28.22 1.49
N LEU A 102 -1.65 -28.11 0.26
CA LEU A 102 -1.24 -27.05 -0.67
C LEU A 102 -1.64 -25.69 -0.15
N ILE A 103 -2.87 -25.56 0.38
CA ILE A 103 -3.34 -24.31 0.98
C ILE A 103 -2.45 -23.90 2.16
N GLU A 104 -2.18 -24.81 3.08
CA GLU A 104 -1.34 -24.58 4.27
C GLU A 104 0.08 -24.14 3.87
N VAL A 105 0.69 -24.75 2.85
CA VAL A 105 2.02 -24.35 2.35
C VAL A 105 1.99 -22.94 1.75
N ILE A 106 0.97 -22.61 0.96
CA ILE A 106 0.87 -21.27 0.35
C ILE A 106 0.58 -20.21 1.41
N GLU A 107 -0.29 -20.48 2.36
CA GLU A 107 -0.58 -19.55 3.48
C GLU A 107 0.67 -19.32 4.34
N PHE A 108 1.40 -20.38 4.70
CA PHE A 108 2.67 -20.28 5.41
C PHE A 108 3.72 -19.46 4.62
N THR A 109 3.82 -19.68 3.31
CA THR A 109 4.73 -18.92 2.44
C THR A 109 4.34 -17.45 2.41
N ASN A 110 3.06 -17.13 2.29
CA ASN A 110 2.54 -15.76 2.31
C ASN A 110 2.84 -15.06 3.66
N GLU A 111 2.65 -15.75 4.77
CA GLU A 111 2.97 -15.20 6.11
C GLU A 111 4.47 -14.95 6.25
N THR A 112 5.30 -15.87 5.79
CA THR A 112 6.76 -15.73 5.79
C THR A 112 7.19 -14.53 4.96
N LEU A 113 6.68 -14.41 3.73
CA LEU A 113 6.96 -13.27 2.85
C LEU A 113 6.53 -11.94 3.49
N ALA A 114 5.37 -11.88 4.13
CA ALA A 114 4.89 -10.65 4.79
C ALA A 114 5.81 -10.18 5.92
N GLY A 115 6.58 -11.08 6.53
CA GLY A 115 7.54 -10.80 7.62
C GLY A 115 8.93 -10.37 7.17
N ILE A 116 9.27 -10.45 5.88
CA ILE A 116 10.59 -10.09 5.37
C ILE A 116 10.78 -8.56 5.40
N PRO A 117 11.90 -8.02 5.93
CA PRO A 117 12.21 -6.60 5.85
C PRO A 117 12.30 -6.09 4.41
N SER A 118 11.78 -4.88 4.14
CA SER A 118 11.70 -4.32 2.78
C SER A 118 13.07 -4.15 2.10
N ILE A 119 14.11 -3.89 2.86
CA ILE A 119 15.48 -3.80 2.32
C ILE A 119 15.94 -5.10 1.67
N ILE A 120 15.53 -6.27 2.22
CA ILE A 120 15.84 -7.58 1.64
C ILE A 120 15.10 -7.74 0.31
N TYR A 121 13.81 -7.32 0.24
CA TYR A 121 13.08 -7.27 -1.03
C TYR A 121 13.78 -6.40 -2.06
N GLY A 122 14.35 -5.26 -1.65
CA GLY A 122 15.12 -4.38 -2.52
C GLY A 122 16.37 -5.06 -3.07
N LEU A 123 17.15 -5.71 -2.22
CA LEU A 123 18.36 -6.42 -2.63
C LEU A 123 18.05 -7.62 -3.53
N VAL A 124 17.07 -8.44 -3.17
CA VAL A 124 16.63 -9.58 -4.01
C VAL A 124 16.03 -9.08 -5.33
N GLY A 125 15.20 -8.04 -5.29
CA GLY A 125 14.62 -7.42 -6.49
C GLY A 125 15.68 -6.85 -7.42
N MET A 126 16.73 -6.21 -6.87
CA MET A 126 17.88 -5.76 -7.65
C MET A 126 18.60 -6.93 -8.33
N LEU A 127 18.88 -8.01 -7.60
CA LEU A 127 19.55 -9.19 -8.15
C LEU A 127 18.71 -9.87 -9.24
N VAL A 128 17.40 -10.05 -8.99
CA VAL A 128 16.51 -10.76 -9.91
C VAL A 128 16.13 -9.88 -11.10
N PHE A 129 15.49 -8.73 -10.86
CA PHE A 129 14.92 -7.92 -11.94
C PHE A 129 15.97 -7.06 -12.64
N ALA A 130 16.84 -6.37 -11.88
CA ALA A 130 17.79 -5.46 -12.51
C ALA A 130 18.99 -6.19 -13.10
N GLN A 131 19.55 -7.20 -12.42
CA GLN A 131 20.76 -7.88 -12.90
C GLN A 131 20.42 -9.13 -13.73
N THR A 132 19.70 -10.12 -13.17
CA THR A 132 19.48 -11.41 -13.85
C THR A 132 18.55 -11.25 -15.06
N MET A 133 17.42 -10.53 -14.92
CA MET A 133 16.49 -10.28 -16.02
C MET A 133 16.96 -9.14 -16.95
N GLY A 134 17.99 -8.40 -16.57
CA GLY A 134 18.60 -7.36 -17.41
C GLY A 134 17.82 -6.06 -17.56
N PHE A 135 16.78 -5.83 -16.73
CA PHE A 135 15.99 -4.60 -16.79
C PHE A 135 16.77 -3.37 -16.30
N LYS A 136 17.91 -3.58 -15.64
CA LYS A 136 18.70 -2.54 -14.97
C LYS A 136 17.92 -1.91 -13.80
N THR A 137 18.53 -0.94 -13.11
CA THR A 137 17.86 -0.13 -12.08
C THR A 137 16.93 0.85 -12.77
N CYS A 138 15.60 0.60 -12.67
CA CYS A 138 14.58 1.40 -13.33
C CYS A 138 13.21 1.25 -12.60
N LEU A 139 12.24 2.12 -12.92
CA LEU A 139 10.92 2.08 -12.30
C LEU A 139 10.20 0.75 -12.51
N LEU A 140 10.43 0.05 -13.63
CA LEU A 140 9.87 -1.30 -13.86
C LEU A 140 10.40 -2.30 -12.84
N SER A 141 11.72 -2.37 -12.62
CA SER A 141 12.33 -3.26 -11.63
C SER A 141 11.81 -2.96 -10.23
N GLY A 142 11.66 -1.66 -9.87
CA GLY A 142 11.07 -1.22 -8.62
C GLY A 142 9.62 -1.67 -8.48
N SER A 143 8.80 -1.44 -9.50
CA SER A 143 7.38 -1.83 -9.48
C SER A 143 7.20 -3.34 -9.35
N LEU A 144 7.98 -4.16 -10.06
CA LEU A 144 7.94 -5.62 -9.96
C LEU A 144 8.36 -6.10 -8.56
N THR A 145 9.35 -5.48 -7.96
CA THR A 145 9.75 -5.77 -6.56
C THR A 145 8.60 -5.48 -5.61
N LEU A 146 7.93 -4.34 -5.77
CA LEU A 146 6.77 -3.98 -4.95
C LEU A 146 5.55 -4.89 -5.22
N VAL A 147 5.39 -5.43 -6.41
CA VAL A 147 4.37 -6.46 -6.69
C VAL A 147 4.60 -7.66 -5.78
N VAL A 148 5.82 -8.22 -5.77
CA VAL A 148 6.14 -9.39 -4.91
C VAL A 148 5.92 -9.07 -3.44
N MET A 149 6.33 -7.88 -2.99
CA MET A 149 6.22 -7.43 -1.61
C MET A 149 4.76 -7.20 -1.15
N ASN A 150 3.87 -6.76 -2.05
CA ASN A 150 2.47 -6.48 -1.72
C ASN A 150 1.52 -7.64 -1.99
N LEU A 151 1.95 -8.65 -2.74
CA LEU A 151 1.14 -9.82 -3.11
C LEU A 151 0.54 -10.52 -1.88
N PRO A 152 1.29 -10.82 -0.79
CA PRO A 152 0.75 -11.44 0.41
C PRO A 152 -0.39 -10.62 1.04
N THR A 153 -0.25 -9.30 1.09
CA THR A 153 -1.26 -8.40 1.67
C THR A 153 -2.57 -8.46 0.88
N ILE A 154 -2.51 -8.39 -0.45
CA ILE A 154 -3.70 -8.45 -1.31
C ILE A 154 -4.35 -9.83 -1.24
N ILE A 155 -3.57 -10.92 -1.26
CA ILE A 155 -4.10 -12.28 -1.12
C ILE A 155 -4.86 -12.41 0.19
N ARG A 156 -4.23 -12.05 1.31
CA ARG A 156 -4.80 -12.21 2.64
C ARG A 156 -6.07 -11.39 2.84
N THR A 157 -6.05 -10.10 2.55
CA THR A 157 -7.21 -9.23 2.71
C THR A 157 -8.38 -9.66 1.82
N THR A 158 -8.07 -10.14 0.61
CA THR A 158 -9.10 -10.68 -0.29
C THR A 158 -9.67 -11.99 0.23
N GLN A 159 -8.84 -12.95 0.68
CA GLN A 159 -9.32 -14.20 1.30
C GLN A 159 -10.21 -13.94 2.52
N GLU A 160 -9.77 -13.06 3.42
CA GLU A 160 -10.57 -12.68 4.59
C GLU A 160 -11.94 -12.13 4.17
N SER A 161 -11.98 -11.28 3.15
CA SER A 161 -13.24 -10.74 2.62
C SER A 161 -14.12 -11.79 1.94
N LEU A 162 -13.55 -12.70 1.15
CA LEU A 162 -14.28 -13.80 0.53
C LEU A 162 -14.90 -14.74 1.58
N LYS A 163 -14.21 -14.99 2.69
CA LYS A 163 -14.68 -15.82 3.81
C LYS A 163 -15.86 -15.19 4.57
N THR A 164 -16.06 -13.87 4.53
CA THR A 164 -17.19 -13.19 5.17
C THR A 164 -18.52 -13.37 4.43
N VAL A 165 -18.50 -13.77 3.16
CA VAL A 165 -19.71 -13.98 2.37
C VAL A 165 -20.47 -15.20 2.89
N PRO A 166 -21.76 -15.07 3.28
CA PRO A 166 -22.53 -16.18 3.84
C PRO A 166 -22.60 -17.39 2.89
N GLN A 167 -22.43 -18.58 3.46
CA GLN A 167 -22.46 -19.83 2.71
C GLN A 167 -23.80 -20.05 1.98
N GLY A 168 -24.90 -19.60 2.59
CA GLY A 168 -26.24 -19.71 2.00
C GLY A 168 -26.41 -19.05 0.64
N TYR A 169 -25.63 -17.99 0.34
CA TYR A 169 -25.66 -17.37 -0.99
C TYR A 169 -25.05 -18.28 -2.05
N ARG A 170 -23.99 -19.03 -1.70
CA ARG A 170 -23.36 -20.01 -2.59
C ARG A 170 -24.29 -21.21 -2.82
N GLU A 171 -24.85 -21.75 -1.73
CA GLU A 171 -25.74 -22.92 -1.78
C GLU A 171 -27.05 -22.61 -2.50
N GLY A 172 -27.66 -21.44 -2.24
CA GLY A 172 -28.87 -21.01 -2.94
C GLY A 172 -28.67 -20.87 -4.45
N ALA A 173 -27.57 -20.26 -4.88
CA ALA A 173 -27.24 -20.12 -6.29
C ALA A 173 -26.91 -21.47 -6.96
N LEU A 174 -26.22 -22.38 -6.26
CA LEU A 174 -25.98 -23.74 -6.73
C LEU A 174 -27.29 -24.51 -6.90
N GLY A 175 -28.25 -24.37 -5.94
CA GLY A 175 -29.56 -24.98 -6.01
C GLY A 175 -30.40 -24.49 -7.20
N LEU A 176 -30.17 -23.27 -7.68
CA LEU A 176 -30.75 -22.71 -8.90
C LEU A 176 -30.02 -23.13 -10.19
N GLY A 177 -28.99 -23.99 -10.09
CA GLY A 177 -28.22 -24.50 -11.23
C GLY A 177 -27.11 -23.57 -11.72
N ALA A 178 -26.74 -22.53 -10.96
CA ALA A 178 -25.66 -21.63 -11.33
C ALA A 178 -24.29 -22.35 -11.25
N GLY A 179 -23.46 -22.20 -12.29
CA GLY A 179 -22.10 -22.74 -12.29
C GLY A 179 -21.18 -21.97 -11.31
N LYS A 180 -20.15 -22.62 -10.79
CA LYS A 180 -19.24 -22.11 -9.76
C LYS A 180 -18.61 -20.76 -10.14
N TRP A 181 -18.11 -20.61 -11.37
CA TRP A 181 -17.55 -19.35 -11.85
C TRP A 181 -18.58 -18.21 -11.88
N HIS A 182 -19.82 -18.53 -12.28
CA HIS A 182 -20.91 -17.58 -12.30
C HIS A 182 -21.19 -17.03 -10.88
N ILE A 183 -21.28 -17.94 -9.89
CA ILE A 183 -21.48 -17.56 -8.48
C ILE A 183 -20.36 -16.66 -7.99
N ILE A 184 -19.10 -17.02 -8.28
CA ILE A 184 -17.94 -16.22 -7.86
C ILE A 184 -18.02 -14.80 -8.45
N ARG A 185 -18.26 -14.70 -9.75
CA ARG A 185 -18.25 -13.41 -10.45
C ARG A 185 -19.43 -12.51 -10.10
N THR A 186 -20.62 -13.10 -9.89
CA THR A 186 -21.87 -12.33 -9.75
C THR A 186 -22.31 -12.14 -8.29
N ILE A 187 -21.84 -12.98 -7.39
CA ILE A 187 -22.25 -12.94 -5.98
C ILE A 187 -21.04 -12.72 -5.06
N VAL A 188 -20.06 -13.63 -5.10
CA VAL A 188 -18.98 -13.66 -4.11
C VAL A 188 -18.05 -12.47 -4.25
N LEU A 189 -17.53 -12.19 -5.44
CA LEU A 189 -16.64 -11.05 -5.69
C LEU A 189 -17.32 -9.70 -5.43
N PRO A 190 -18.54 -9.44 -5.92
CA PRO A 190 -19.25 -8.20 -5.58
C PRO A 190 -19.49 -8.02 -4.08
N CYS A 191 -19.88 -9.07 -3.36
CA CYS A 191 -20.05 -9.01 -1.90
C CYS A 191 -18.72 -8.76 -1.16
N SER A 192 -17.58 -9.08 -1.77
CA SER A 192 -16.23 -8.96 -1.18
C SER A 192 -15.50 -7.66 -1.58
N ILE A 193 -16.11 -6.80 -2.38
CA ILE A 193 -15.47 -5.55 -2.89
C ILE A 193 -14.93 -4.70 -1.73
N ASP A 194 -15.64 -4.62 -0.62
CA ASP A 194 -15.24 -3.82 0.54
C ASP A 194 -13.86 -4.19 1.08
N GLY A 195 -13.56 -5.48 1.18
CA GLY A 195 -12.26 -5.96 1.64
C GLY A 195 -11.16 -5.85 0.57
N ILE A 196 -11.51 -6.10 -0.70
CA ILE A 196 -10.57 -5.94 -1.81
C ILE A 196 -10.10 -4.48 -1.90
N VAL A 197 -11.02 -3.51 -1.85
CA VAL A 197 -10.67 -2.07 -1.85
C VAL A 197 -9.86 -1.70 -0.61
N THR A 198 -10.18 -2.27 0.56
CA THR A 198 -9.38 -2.06 1.77
C THR A 198 -7.96 -2.57 1.59
N GLY A 199 -7.79 -3.77 1.00
CA GLY A 199 -6.47 -4.30 0.62
C GLY A 199 -5.72 -3.38 -0.34
N CYS A 200 -6.41 -2.81 -1.35
CA CYS A 200 -5.81 -1.82 -2.25
C CYS A 200 -5.30 -0.58 -1.51
N ILE A 201 -6.09 -0.02 -0.58
CA ILE A 201 -5.71 1.15 0.21
C ILE A 201 -4.46 0.85 1.05
N LEU A 202 -4.42 -0.31 1.71
CA LEU A 202 -3.25 -0.74 2.48
C LEU A 202 -2.00 -0.92 1.59
N ALA A 203 -2.17 -1.52 0.41
CA ALA A 203 -1.08 -1.68 -0.55
C ALA A 203 -0.56 -0.32 -1.05
N VAL A 204 -1.44 0.62 -1.39
CA VAL A 204 -1.05 1.98 -1.82
C VAL A 204 -0.25 2.68 -0.73
N GLY A 205 -0.73 2.67 0.52
CA GLY A 205 -0.01 3.28 1.65
C GLY A 205 1.40 2.70 1.79
N ARG A 206 1.55 1.38 1.66
CA ARG A 206 2.86 0.70 1.70
C ARG A 206 3.75 1.04 0.50
N ILE A 207 3.20 1.10 -0.72
CA ILE A 207 3.94 1.47 -1.94
C ILE A 207 4.47 2.90 -1.85
N VAL A 208 3.63 3.85 -1.42
CA VAL A 208 4.01 5.27 -1.33
C VAL A 208 5.08 5.51 -0.28
N GLY A 209 5.00 4.81 0.86
CA GLY A 209 5.97 4.92 1.94
C GLY A 209 7.28 4.13 1.73
N GLU A 210 7.37 3.32 0.68
CA GLU A 210 8.53 2.47 0.47
C GLU A 210 9.72 3.22 -0.12
N SER A 211 10.80 3.30 0.64
CA SER A 211 12.06 3.92 0.19
C SER A 211 13.18 2.89 0.01
N ALA A 212 13.36 1.98 0.97
CA ALA A 212 14.50 1.06 1.00
C ALA A 212 14.53 0.13 -0.22
N ALA A 213 13.41 -0.53 -0.54
CA ALA A 213 13.36 -1.42 -1.69
C ALA A 213 13.53 -0.65 -3.02
N LEU A 214 12.93 0.54 -3.13
CA LEU A 214 12.98 1.34 -4.36
C LEU A 214 14.34 1.98 -4.60
N LEU A 215 15.08 2.33 -3.56
CA LEU A 215 16.44 2.87 -3.70
C LEU A 215 17.35 1.90 -4.47
N PHE A 216 17.26 0.60 -4.21
CA PHE A 216 18.07 -0.42 -4.88
C PHE A 216 17.52 -0.82 -6.25
N THR A 217 16.23 -0.69 -6.50
CA THR A 217 15.57 -1.27 -7.68
C THR A 217 15.08 -0.22 -8.68
N ALA A 218 14.54 0.90 -8.22
CA ALA A 218 14.09 2.00 -9.09
C ALA A 218 15.16 3.07 -9.30
N GLY A 219 15.97 3.31 -8.25
CA GLY A 219 17.10 4.24 -8.26
C GLY A 219 16.77 5.63 -7.74
N ALA A 220 17.66 6.58 -8.02
CA ALA A 220 17.72 7.89 -7.38
C ALA A 220 17.70 9.09 -8.36
N ALA A 221 17.49 8.89 -9.67
CA ALA A 221 17.55 9.98 -10.64
C ALA A 221 16.31 10.89 -10.58
N GLU A 222 16.52 12.19 -10.71
CA GLU A 222 15.49 13.23 -10.69
C GLU A 222 15.21 13.76 -12.11
N VAL A 223 14.92 12.88 -13.06
CA VAL A 223 14.73 13.22 -14.47
C VAL A 223 13.31 12.89 -14.93
N ILE A 224 12.71 13.78 -15.72
CA ILE A 224 11.43 13.52 -16.38
C ILE A 224 11.69 12.77 -17.69
N ALA A 225 11.10 11.59 -17.82
CA ALA A 225 11.15 10.84 -19.07
C ALA A 225 10.19 11.42 -20.11
N GLY A 226 10.63 11.45 -21.38
CA GLY A 226 9.82 12.01 -22.47
C GLY A 226 8.60 11.17 -22.90
N SER A 227 8.40 9.96 -22.31
CA SER A 227 7.21 9.13 -22.51
C SER A 227 7.03 8.14 -21.34
N ILE A 228 5.81 7.64 -21.16
CA ILE A 228 5.48 6.67 -20.11
C ILE A 228 6.34 5.40 -20.24
N ALA A 229 6.51 4.86 -21.44
CA ALA A 229 7.34 3.67 -21.65
C ALA A 229 8.83 3.93 -21.30
N LYS A 230 9.35 5.09 -21.63
CA LYS A 230 10.71 5.49 -21.24
C LYS A 230 10.82 5.70 -19.74
N ALA A 231 9.78 6.22 -19.07
CA ALA A 231 9.75 6.36 -17.62
C ALA A 231 9.98 5.03 -16.93
N TYR A 232 9.25 3.98 -17.31
CA TYR A 232 9.43 2.65 -16.72
C TYR A 232 10.79 2.02 -17.01
N ALA A 233 11.41 2.36 -18.11
CA ALA A 233 12.75 1.87 -18.48
C ALA A 233 13.88 2.74 -17.91
N SER A 234 13.58 3.86 -17.27
CA SER A 234 14.58 4.78 -16.72
C SER A 234 14.71 4.64 -15.20
N ASN A 235 15.90 4.99 -14.71
CA ASN A 235 16.17 5.20 -13.29
C ASN A 235 15.37 6.42 -12.81
N GLY A 236 14.72 6.32 -11.64
CA GLY A 236 13.92 7.42 -11.12
C GLY A 236 13.63 7.31 -9.63
N ALA A 237 13.90 8.39 -8.90
CA ALA A 237 13.52 8.52 -7.50
C ALA A 237 12.01 8.69 -7.35
N THR A 238 11.40 7.99 -6.39
CA THR A 238 10.07 8.29 -5.88
C THR A 238 10.14 9.35 -4.77
N LEU A 239 9.00 9.91 -4.36
CA LEU A 239 8.97 10.91 -3.27
C LEU A 239 9.58 10.37 -1.97
N SER A 240 9.34 9.11 -1.63
CA SER A 240 9.90 8.47 -0.42
C SER A 240 11.42 8.29 -0.52
N VAL A 241 11.92 7.91 -1.70
CA VAL A 241 13.37 7.82 -1.96
C VAL A 241 14.00 9.22 -1.93
N LEU A 242 13.38 10.20 -2.58
CA LEU A 242 13.88 11.57 -2.60
C LEU A 242 13.88 12.18 -1.20
N LEU A 243 12.86 11.93 -0.38
CA LEU A 243 12.83 12.34 1.02
C LEU A 243 14.03 11.81 1.80
N TYR A 244 14.33 10.52 1.60
CA TYR A 244 15.48 9.88 2.24
C TYR A 244 16.80 10.54 1.80
N LEU A 245 17.00 10.75 0.50
CA LEU A 245 18.21 11.36 -0.05
C LEU A 245 18.41 12.78 0.48
N ARG A 246 17.38 13.64 0.41
CA ARG A 246 17.44 15.02 0.92
C ARG A 246 17.73 15.09 2.42
N ALA A 247 17.10 14.20 3.21
CA ALA A 247 17.27 14.22 4.67
C ALA A 247 18.61 13.66 5.12
N PHE A 248 19.07 12.54 4.54
CA PHE A 248 20.21 11.78 5.07
C PHE A 248 21.50 11.93 4.27
N GLU A 249 21.41 12.10 2.95
CA GLU A 249 22.61 12.23 2.10
C GLU A 249 22.98 13.70 1.87
N ASP A 250 21.99 14.55 1.56
CA ASP A 250 22.24 15.95 1.25
C ASP A 250 22.23 16.84 2.51
N GLY A 251 21.60 16.40 3.61
CA GLY A 251 21.40 17.18 4.83
C GLY A 251 20.43 18.36 4.66
N ASP A 252 19.65 18.38 3.57
CA ASP A 252 18.66 19.41 3.27
C ASP A 252 17.33 19.10 3.94
N PHE A 253 17.23 19.41 5.22
CA PHE A 253 16.01 19.19 5.99
C PHE A 253 14.86 20.11 5.56
N ALA A 254 15.13 21.26 4.93
CA ALA A 254 14.09 22.16 4.48
C ALA A 254 13.27 21.53 3.34
N SER A 255 13.95 21.09 2.27
CA SER A 255 13.31 20.35 1.19
C SER A 255 12.70 19.02 1.68
N ALA A 256 13.38 18.30 2.59
CA ALA A 256 12.86 17.05 3.16
C ALA A 256 11.50 17.25 3.87
N TRP A 257 11.32 18.31 4.68
CA TRP A 257 10.02 18.62 5.28
C TRP A 257 8.96 18.94 4.23
N GLY A 258 9.31 19.66 3.16
CA GLY A 258 8.43 19.95 2.04
C GLY A 258 7.97 18.67 1.34
N ILE A 259 8.91 17.78 1.00
CA ILE A 259 8.62 16.48 0.37
C ILE A 259 7.73 15.63 1.29
N GLY A 260 8.03 15.56 2.59
CA GLY A 260 7.23 14.83 3.56
C GLY A 260 5.79 15.31 3.64
N ALA A 261 5.56 16.63 3.59
CA ALA A 261 4.21 17.19 3.58
C ALA A 261 3.48 16.88 2.26
N VAL A 262 4.15 16.97 1.11
CA VAL A 262 3.58 16.59 -0.20
C VAL A 262 3.22 15.11 -0.22
N LEU A 263 4.10 14.25 0.27
CA LEU A 263 3.87 12.80 0.35
C LEU A 263 2.64 12.47 1.22
N LEU A 264 2.51 13.13 2.36
CA LEU A 264 1.36 12.97 3.25
C LEU A 264 0.06 13.40 2.58
N VAL A 265 0.05 14.56 1.90
CA VAL A 265 -1.12 15.04 1.15
C VAL A 265 -1.45 14.07 0.00
N LEU A 266 -0.46 13.58 -0.72
CA LEU A 266 -0.65 12.62 -1.81
C LEU A 266 -1.32 11.33 -1.32
N VAL A 267 -0.85 10.76 -0.20
CA VAL A 267 -1.47 9.57 0.42
C VAL A 267 -2.92 9.85 0.78
N LEU A 268 -3.20 10.96 1.44
CA LEU A 268 -4.57 11.33 1.83
C LEU A 268 -5.48 11.48 0.61
N LEU A 269 -5.00 12.08 -0.48
CA LEU A 269 -5.77 12.23 -1.72
C LEU A 269 -6.07 10.88 -2.38
N ILE A 270 -5.09 9.99 -2.43
CA ILE A 270 -5.27 8.65 -3.01
C ILE A 270 -6.23 7.82 -2.16
N ASP A 271 -6.10 7.85 -0.84
CA ASP A 271 -7.01 7.15 0.08
C ASP A 271 -8.43 7.69 -0.03
N LEU A 272 -8.60 8.99 -0.14
CA LEU A 272 -9.91 9.61 -0.35
C LEU A 272 -10.52 9.19 -1.69
N ALA A 273 -9.74 9.21 -2.77
CA ALA A 273 -10.17 8.76 -4.08
C ALA A 273 -10.60 7.29 -4.08
N ALA A 274 -9.83 6.41 -3.42
CA ALA A 274 -10.15 4.99 -3.27
C ALA A 274 -11.46 4.78 -2.47
N ARG A 275 -11.67 5.52 -1.38
CA ARG A 275 -12.91 5.48 -0.58
C ARG A 275 -14.12 5.98 -1.37
N LEU A 276 -13.96 7.06 -2.16
CA LEU A 276 -15.03 7.57 -3.03
C LEU A 276 -15.37 6.58 -4.16
N ALA A 277 -14.36 5.92 -4.73
CA ALA A 277 -14.59 4.86 -5.71
C ALA A 277 -15.37 3.69 -5.11
N LYS A 278 -15.03 3.27 -3.87
CA LYS A 278 -15.74 2.24 -3.12
C LYS A 278 -17.23 2.56 -2.94
N THR A 279 -17.55 3.77 -2.49
CA THR A 279 -18.96 4.18 -2.28
C THR A 279 -19.77 4.16 -3.58
N LYS A 280 -19.19 4.60 -4.70
CA LYS A 280 -19.86 4.54 -6.01
C LYS A 280 -20.06 3.12 -6.54
N LEU A 281 -19.12 2.21 -6.28
CA LEU A 281 -19.26 0.81 -6.66
C LEU A 281 -20.38 0.11 -5.86
N LYS A 282 -20.52 0.45 -4.58
CA LYS A 282 -21.56 -0.11 -3.71
C LYS A 282 -22.99 0.38 -4.04
N GLN A 283 -23.14 1.59 -4.56
CA GLN A 283 -24.45 2.13 -4.97
C GLN A 283 -24.99 1.53 -6.27
N LYS A 284 -24.16 0.82 -7.04
CA LYS A 284 -24.56 0.17 -8.30
C LYS A 284 -24.92 -1.32 -8.13
N GLN A 285 -24.83 -1.85 -6.92
CA GLN A 285 -25.26 -3.20 -6.52
C GLN A 285 -26.59 -3.16 -5.77
#